data_e08995afc5e7edb7d26cb5ca8ce416ad
#
_entry.id   e08995afc5e7edb7d26cb5ca8ce416ad
#
_cell.length_a   1.000
_cell.length_b   1.000
_cell.length_c   1.000
_cell.angle_alpha   90.00
_cell.angle_beta   90.00
_cell.angle_gamma   90.00
#
_symmetry.space_group_name_H-M   'P 1'
#
loop_
_entity.id
_entity.type
_entity.pdbx_description
1 polymer ?
#
loop_
_entity_poly.entity_id
_entity_poly.type
_entity_poly.pdbx_seq_one_letter_code
_entity_poly.pdbx_strand_id
1 'polypeptide(L)'
;MRALADHRDIVPPSEHDAGEHRSVAVVGAGITGLVAAYELRRRGVNVTLYEASGHAGGAIRTSHTDGFLAEHGPNSFVTSAPVEALIAQLDLADDVVEANPKANRRYIVRNGTLQSFPMNPPAMLATRLFYLKAKLRVLLEPLVRTRATDADESVASFVRRRLGPEVLDYAVDPFISGIFAGDTETLSMMHAFPRVFDLERRYGSLSAGLMATRGKMPPAPADASDGADVDVERALAGPPTRARLISFVDGMQTLTDALEASLVGTLRLGCPVRLLHRNEGRWVVDAGQDGASRARTVDAVVMATPAHVLAAMELPAALRKHAALVERVEYPPMSTLTLGFERADVAHALDGFGMLIPSKEKRSILGALFSSSLFPDRAPDGHVAITCFVGGARMPERAREDTDLLVERVLIDLRQLLGVRGEPIFAKHVYWPRAIPQYTVGYQAVKDAADETELANPGLYLAGNYRNGVSVGDCVASGQQIAQRVATYLTRAG
;
A
#
# COMPACT_ATOMS: atom_id res chain seq x y z
N MET A 1 12.40 29.96 5.08
CA MET A 1 13.14 29.96 3.81
C MET A 1 14.58 29.54 4.11
N ARG A 2 14.86 28.24 4.14
CA ARG A 2 16.24 27.73 4.13
C ARG A 2 16.66 27.52 2.68
N ALA A 3 17.85 28.03 2.35
CA ALA A 3 18.44 27.93 1.02
C ALA A 3 18.65 26.45 0.64
N LEU A 4 18.15 26.08 -0.54
CA LEU A 4 18.39 24.80 -1.18
C LEU A 4 19.90 24.58 -1.30
N ALA A 5 20.41 23.53 -0.68
CA ALA A 5 21.80 23.12 -0.81
C ALA A 5 22.07 22.71 -2.28
N ASP A 6 23.21 23.18 -2.76
CA ASP A 6 23.73 23.10 -4.12
C ASP A 6 23.97 21.63 -4.54
N HIS A 7 22.97 20.99 -5.15
CA HIS A 7 23.12 19.67 -5.78
C HIS A 7 23.90 19.81 -7.09
N ARG A 8 25.21 20.05 -7.00
CA ARG A 8 26.12 19.95 -8.13
C ARG A 8 26.56 18.51 -8.25
N ASP A 9 26.15 17.90 -9.34
CA ASP A 9 26.82 16.95 -10.22
C ASP A 9 25.86 15.93 -10.90
N ILE A 10 24.67 16.38 -11.33
CA ILE A 10 23.93 15.63 -12.35
C ILE A 10 23.73 16.57 -13.54
N VAL A 11 24.69 16.52 -14.48
CA VAL A 11 24.61 17.23 -15.75
C VAL A 11 23.43 16.65 -16.55
N PRO A 12 22.44 17.45 -16.98
CA PRO A 12 21.41 16.96 -17.89
C PRO A 12 22.09 16.60 -19.24
N PRO A 13 21.77 15.43 -19.84
CA PRO A 13 22.29 15.11 -21.16
C PRO A 13 21.78 16.14 -22.17
N SER A 14 22.69 16.72 -22.93
CA SER A 14 22.39 17.63 -24.05
C SER A 14 21.63 16.86 -25.13
N GLU A 15 20.72 17.52 -25.87
CA GLU A 15 19.93 16.93 -26.97
C GLU A 15 20.80 16.42 -28.15
N HIS A 16 22.12 16.50 -28.07
CA HIS A 16 23.05 16.20 -29.16
C HIS A 16 23.99 15.01 -28.94
N ASP A 17 23.90 14.26 -27.81
CA ASP A 17 24.68 13.02 -27.66
C ASP A 17 23.89 11.82 -28.23
N ALA A 18 23.91 11.68 -29.55
CA ALA A 18 23.39 10.52 -30.29
C ALA A 18 24.39 9.34 -30.31
N GLY A 19 25.11 9.12 -29.20
CA GLY A 19 26.03 8.00 -29.02
C GLY A 19 25.55 7.06 -27.92
N GLU A 20 25.03 5.88 -28.33
CA GLU A 20 24.89 4.62 -27.53
C GLU A 20 24.22 4.64 -26.14
N HIS A 21 23.54 5.69 -25.70
CA HIS A 21 22.84 5.67 -24.43
C HIS A 21 21.52 4.94 -24.58
N ARG A 22 21.40 3.77 -23.91
CA ARG A 22 20.19 2.96 -23.84
C ARG A 22 19.08 3.73 -23.19
N SER A 23 17.89 3.70 -23.80
CA SER A 23 16.75 4.51 -23.42
C SER A 23 15.61 3.67 -22.86
N VAL A 24 14.99 4.15 -21.79
CA VAL A 24 13.88 3.48 -21.10
C VAL A 24 12.72 4.44 -20.93
N ALA A 25 11.52 3.97 -21.25
CA ALA A 25 10.29 4.64 -20.87
C ALA A 25 9.73 4.00 -19.60
N VAL A 26 9.43 4.80 -18.60
CA VAL A 26 8.65 4.40 -17.42
C VAL A 26 7.29 5.04 -17.53
N VAL A 27 6.21 4.27 -17.38
CA VAL A 27 4.82 4.72 -17.51
C VAL A 27 4.13 4.62 -16.16
N GLY A 28 3.69 5.77 -15.64
CA GLY A 28 3.09 5.95 -14.33
C GLY A 28 4.10 6.46 -13.29
N ALA A 29 3.86 7.67 -12.77
CA ALA A 29 4.66 8.32 -11.74
C ALA A 29 4.09 8.13 -10.32
N GLY A 30 3.48 6.98 -10.02
CA GLY A 30 3.30 6.51 -8.67
C GLY A 30 4.64 6.12 -8.03
N ILE A 31 4.65 5.81 -6.73
CA ILE A 31 5.90 5.54 -5.99
C ILE A 31 6.78 4.48 -6.67
N THR A 32 6.21 3.39 -7.21
CA THR A 32 6.96 2.34 -7.92
C THR A 32 7.67 2.90 -9.15
N GLY A 33 6.97 3.68 -9.98
CA GLY A 33 7.53 4.26 -11.19
C GLY A 33 8.57 5.34 -10.92
N LEU A 34 8.33 6.18 -9.90
CA LEU A 34 9.29 7.19 -9.44
C LEU A 34 10.59 6.53 -8.98
N VAL A 35 10.50 5.49 -8.13
CA VAL A 35 11.68 4.75 -7.65
C VAL A 35 12.40 4.04 -8.80
N ALA A 36 11.66 3.40 -9.72
CA ALA A 36 12.28 2.74 -10.88
C ALA A 36 13.02 3.73 -11.77
N ALA A 37 12.42 4.89 -12.06
CA ALA A 37 13.05 5.93 -12.87
C ALA A 37 14.30 6.53 -12.17
N TYR A 38 14.21 6.80 -10.88
CA TYR A 38 15.30 7.29 -10.06
C TYR A 38 16.50 6.32 -10.07
N GLU A 39 16.25 5.05 -9.81
CA GLU A 39 17.27 4.02 -9.77
C GLU A 39 17.91 3.73 -11.13
N LEU A 40 17.14 3.78 -12.22
CA LEU A 40 17.68 3.67 -13.59
C LEU A 40 18.56 4.86 -13.94
N ARG A 41 18.11 6.08 -13.62
CA ARG A 41 18.88 7.30 -13.87
C ARG A 41 20.21 7.30 -13.10
N ARG A 42 20.22 6.85 -11.85
CA ARG A 42 21.45 6.70 -11.06
C ARG A 42 22.45 5.72 -11.67
N ARG A 43 21.98 4.78 -12.49
CA ARG A 43 22.81 3.83 -13.26
C ARG A 43 23.22 4.36 -14.64
N GLY A 44 22.97 5.64 -14.92
CA GLY A 44 23.35 6.27 -16.21
C GLY A 44 22.42 5.92 -17.38
N VAL A 45 21.24 5.34 -17.12
CA VAL A 45 20.26 5.03 -18.16
C VAL A 45 19.49 6.30 -18.55
N ASN A 46 19.30 6.52 -19.86
CA ASN A 46 18.45 7.62 -20.35
C ASN A 46 16.97 7.26 -20.13
N VAL A 47 16.33 7.88 -19.15
CA VAL A 47 14.95 7.58 -18.74
C VAL A 47 14.01 8.71 -19.12
N THR A 48 12.83 8.35 -19.61
CA THR A 48 11.65 9.24 -19.67
C THR A 48 10.52 8.64 -18.84
N LEU A 49 10.06 9.38 -17.85
CA LEU A 49 8.94 8.99 -16.98
C LEU A 49 7.67 9.74 -17.42
N TYR A 50 6.62 9.01 -17.79
CA TYR A 50 5.35 9.55 -18.24
C TYR A 50 4.29 9.40 -17.14
N GLU A 51 3.57 10.47 -16.88
CA GLU A 51 2.43 10.51 -15.95
C GLU A 51 1.23 11.15 -16.62
N ALA A 52 0.08 10.49 -16.54
CA ALA A 52 -1.15 10.96 -17.17
C ALA A 52 -1.77 12.17 -16.45
N SER A 53 -1.61 12.23 -15.15
CA SER A 53 -2.11 13.36 -14.34
C SER A 53 -1.14 14.55 -14.33
N GLY A 54 -1.60 15.67 -13.81
CA GLY A 54 -0.78 16.88 -13.65
C GLY A 54 0.16 16.87 -12.45
N HIS A 55 0.38 15.72 -11.78
CA HIS A 55 1.19 15.60 -10.56
C HIS A 55 1.73 14.19 -10.41
N ALA A 56 2.89 14.06 -9.80
CA ALA A 56 3.51 12.78 -9.43
C ALA A 56 2.99 12.26 -8.07
N GLY A 57 3.44 11.07 -7.67
CA GLY A 57 3.15 10.46 -6.36
C GLY A 57 1.98 9.47 -6.36
N GLY A 58 1.09 9.51 -7.34
CA GLY A 58 -0.07 8.62 -7.42
C GLY A 58 -1.01 8.80 -6.23
N ALA A 59 -1.15 7.77 -5.38
CA ALA A 59 -1.99 7.81 -4.18
C ALA A 59 -1.32 8.51 -2.98
N ILE A 60 -0.02 8.75 -3.01
CA ILE A 60 0.71 9.43 -1.95
C ILE A 60 0.58 10.93 -2.16
N ARG A 61 -0.31 11.54 -1.39
CA ARG A 61 -0.58 12.97 -1.38
C ARG A 61 -0.91 13.45 0.01
N THR A 62 -0.50 14.64 0.32
CA THR A 62 -0.76 15.32 1.59
C THR A 62 -1.37 16.69 1.33
N SER A 63 -2.26 17.16 2.17
CA SER A 63 -2.75 18.54 2.16
C SER A 63 -2.64 19.16 3.53
N HIS A 64 -2.26 20.44 3.53
CA HIS A 64 -2.22 21.29 4.72
C HIS A 64 -3.30 22.38 4.60
N THR A 65 -4.17 22.46 5.59
CA THR A 65 -5.22 23.46 5.62
C THR A 65 -5.54 23.80 7.08
N ASP A 66 -5.52 25.07 7.44
CA ASP A 66 -5.86 25.59 8.78
C ASP A 66 -5.08 24.90 9.92
N GLY A 67 -3.81 24.55 9.66
CA GLY A 67 -2.94 23.86 10.62
C GLY A 67 -3.19 22.34 10.73
N PHE A 68 -4.17 21.79 10.01
CA PHE A 68 -4.37 20.35 9.89
C PHE A 68 -3.60 19.78 8.71
N LEU A 69 -2.99 18.61 8.93
CA LEU A 69 -2.39 17.80 7.88
C LEU A 69 -3.28 16.58 7.61
N ALA A 70 -3.71 16.43 6.36
CA ALA A 70 -4.52 15.31 5.92
C ALA A 70 -3.82 14.50 4.82
N GLU A 71 -3.60 13.22 5.08
CA GLU A 71 -3.12 12.27 4.08
C GLU A 71 -4.28 11.81 3.19
N HIS A 72 -4.07 11.81 1.88
CA HIS A 72 -5.10 11.37 0.94
C HIS A 72 -5.12 9.85 0.74
N GLY A 73 -3.98 9.20 0.88
CA GLY A 73 -3.80 7.76 0.72
C GLY A 73 -3.13 7.11 1.94
N PRO A 74 -1.91 6.55 1.81
CA PRO A 74 -1.21 5.97 2.94
C PRO A 74 -0.82 7.04 3.96
N ASN A 75 -1.07 6.75 5.25
CA ASN A 75 -0.78 7.69 6.35
C ASN A 75 0.63 7.49 6.95
N SER A 76 1.20 6.33 6.72
CA SER A 76 2.49 5.90 7.26
C SER A 76 2.95 4.64 6.55
N PHE A 77 4.18 4.21 6.79
CA PHE A 77 4.69 2.92 6.33
C PHE A 77 5.71 2.35 7.30
N VAL A 78 5.93 1.04 7.21
CA VAL A 78 6.92 0.34 8.03
C VAL A 78 8.27 0.39 7.33
N THR A 79 9.35 0.69 8.07
CA THR A 79 10.70 0.71 7.51
C THR A 79 11.15 -0.69 7.11
N SER A 80 11.90 -0.74 6.00
CA SER A 80 12.61 -1.91 5.50
C SER A 80 13.94 -1.46 4.93
N ALA A 81 14.88 -2.37 4.71
CA ALA A 81 16.19 -2.01 4.17
C ALA A 81 16.10 -1.24 2.83
N PRO A 82 15.23 -1.61 1.85
CA PRO A 82 15.02 -0.82 0.64
C PRO A 82 14.56 0.61 0.91
N VAL A 83 13.63 0.78 1.86
CA VAL A 83 13.08 2.10 2.22
C VAL A 83 14.12 2.96 2.93
N GLU A 84 14.84 2.40 3.91
CA GLU A 84 15.89 3.13 4.64
C GLU A 84 17.03 3.59 3.71
N ALA A 85 17.39 2.73 2.76
CA ALA A 85 18.36 3.10 1.73
C ALA A 85 17.87 4.25 0.84
N LEU A 86 16.59 4.24 0.45
CA LEU A 86 15.99 5.30 -0.36
C LEU A 86 15.92 6.63 0.41
N ILE A 87 15.49 6.61 1.67
CA ILE A 87 15.44 7.79 2.55
C ILE A 87 16.83 8.43 2.66
N ALA A 88 17.86 7.60 2.90
CA ALA A 88 19.25 8.09 2.99
C ALA A 88 19.76 8.66 1.67
N GLN A 89 19.41 8.07 0.52
CA GLN A 89 19.79 8.53 -0.81
C GLN A 89 19.15 9.85 -1.21
N LEU A 90 17.94 10.12 -0.69
CA LEU A 90 17.20 11.35 -0.93
C LEU A 90 17.44 12.44 0.13
N ASP A 91 18.34 12.17 1.10
CA ASP A 91 18.66 13.09 2.21
C ASP A 91 17.45 13.49 3.07
N LEU A 92 16.52 12.53 3.26
CA LEU A 92 15.27 12.74 4.00
C LEU A 92 15.32 12.28 5.46
N ALA A 93 16.50 11.93 5.99
CA ALA A 93 16.61 11.35 7.32
C ALA A 93 16.10 12.27 8.43
N ASP A 94 16.30 13.57 8.28
CA ASP A 94 15.87 14.60 9.26
C ASP A 94 14.37 14.90 9.17
N ASP A 95 13.73 14.58 8.06
CA ASP A 95 12.29 14.77 7.85
C ASP A 95 11.44 13.60 8.37
N VAL A 96 12.08 12.47 8.72
CA VAL A 96 11.38 11.29 9.22
C VAL A 96 10.85 11.52 10.62
N VAL A 97 9.58 11.19 10.82
CA VAL A 97 8.95 11.11 12.15
C VAL A 97 8.52 9.69 12.46
N GLU A 98 8.88 9.21 13.65
CA GLU A 98 8.42 7.90 14.13
C GLU A 98 7.05 8.01 14.80
N ALA A 99 6.24 6.97 14.66
CA ALA A 99 4.99 6.90 15.37
C ALA A 99 5.22 6.96 16.88
N ASN A 100 4.40 7.76 17.56
CA ASN A 100 4.47 7.96 19.00
C ASN A 100 4.35 6.62 19.76
N PRO A 101 5.38 6.20 20.51
CA PRO A 101 5.38 4.92 21.23
C PRO A 101 4.30 4.85 22.31
N LYS A 102 3.77 5.98 22.77
CA LYS A 102 2.65 6.03 23.72
C LYS A 102 1.31 5.74 23.04
N ALA A 103 1.18 5.96 21.75
CA ALA A 103 -0.01 5.66 20.96
C ALA A 103 0.02 4.22 20.40
N ASN A 104 0.46 3.25 21.20
CA ASN A 104 0.67 1.86 20.76
C ASN A 104 -0.55 0.95 20.90
N ARG A 105 -1.63 1.41 21.55
CA ARG A 105 -2.86 0.63 21.69
C ARG A 105 -3.56 0.54 20.35
N ARG A 106 -3.99 -0.65 20.00
CA ARG A 106 -4.86 -0.90 18.85
C ARG A 106 -6.23 -1.29 19.35
N TYR A 107 -7.25 -0.59 18.94
CA TYR A 107 -8.62 -0.85 19.40
C TYR A 107 -9.41 -1.62 18.36
N ILE A 108 -10.18 -2.60 18.81
CA ILE A 108 -11.19 -3.31 18.02
C ILE A 108 -12.54 -3.01 18.65
N VAL A 109 -13.52 -2.64 17.85
CA VAL A 109 -14.88 -2.47 18.33
C VAL A 109 -15.52 -3.84 18.57
N ARG A 110 -16.10 -4.03 19.75
CA ARG A 110 -16.90 -5.21 20.07
C ARG A 110 -18.11 -4.83 20.91
N ASN A 111 -19.30 -5.19 20.43
CA ASN A 111 -20.58 -4.82 21.05
C ASN A 111 -20.67 -3.30 21.31
N GLY A 112 -20.30 -2.50 20.33
CA GLY A 112 -20.33 -1.04 20.40
C GLY A 112 -19.32 -0.38 21.33
N THR A 113 -18.33 -1.12 21.85
CA THR A 113 -17.29 -0.59 22.75
C THR A 113 -15.89 -0.90 22.23
N LEU A 114 -14.94 0.02 22.48
CA LEU A 114 -13.55 -0.20 22.14
C LEU A 114 -12.88 -1.17 23.10
N GLN A 115 -12.30 -2.24 22.56
CA GLN A 115 -11.50 -3.21 23.29
C GLN A 115 -10.06 -3.14 22.80
N SER A 116 -9.10 -3.05 23.71
CA SER A 116 -7.68 -3.08 23.34
C SER A 116 -7.33 -4.47 22.80
N PHE A 117 -6.69 -4.50 21.61
CA PHE A 117 -6.19 -5.74 21.01
C PHE A 117 -5.02 -6.29 21.85
N PRO A 118 -5.02 -7.58 22.20
CA PRO A 118 -3.96 -8.17 23.01
C PRO A 118 -2.69 -8.37 22.20
N MET A 119 -1.58 -7.71 22.59
CA MET A 119 -0.30 -7.74 21.90
C MET A 119 0.68 -8.77 22.48
N ASN A 120 0.30 -9.49 23.52
CA ASN A 120 1.15 -10.52 24.15
C ASN A 120 0.29 -11.64 24.77
N PRO A 121 0.87 -12.82 25.04
CA PRO A 121 0.14 -13.97 25.56
C PRO A 121 -0.61 -13.71 26.88
N PRO A 122 -0.07 -13.02 27.89
CA PRO A 122 -0.84 -12.68 29.10
C PRO A 122 -2.06 -11.79 28.78
N ALA A 123 -1.91 -10.79 27.91
CA ALA A 123 -3.02 -9.94 27.49
C ALA A 123 -4.08 -10.74 26.70
N MET A 124 -3.68 -11.75 25.91
CA MET A 124 -4.60 -12.65 25.20
C MET A 124 -5.48 -13.44 26.20
N LEU A 125 -4.93 -13.89 27.31
CA LEU A 125 -5.70 -14.58 28.35
C LEU A 125 -6.67 -13.64 29.07
N ALA A 126 -6.23 -12.41 29.36
CA ALA A 126 -7.00 -11.41 30.14
C ALA A 126 -8.04 -10.66 29.30
N THR A 127 -7.86 -10.56 27.97
CA THR A 127 -8.73 -9.74 27.10
C THR A 127 -10.20 -10.18 27.13
N ARG A 128 -11.12 -9.18 27.06
CA ARG A 128 -12.55 -9.39 26.82
C ARG A 128 -12.90 -9.44 25.34
N LEU A 129 -11.91 -9.21 24.46
CA LEU A 129 -12.11 -9.26 23.01
C LEU A 129 -12.49 -10.67 22.52
N PHE A 130 -12.05 -11.72 23.20
CA PHE A 130 -12.35 -13.12 22.85
C PHE A 130 -12.96 -13.88 24.02
N TYR A 131 -13.98 -14.67 23.74
CA TYR A 131 -14.55 -15.60 24.72
C TYR A 131 -13.61 -16.78 24.97
N LEU A 132 -13.82 -17.47 26.08
CA LEU A 132 -12.99 -18.61 26.48
C LEU A 132 -12.89 -19.69 25.39
N LYS A 133 -13.99 -19.95 24.68
CA LYS A 133 -14.04 -20.93 23.59
C LYS A 133 -13.05 -20.58 22.46
N ALA A 134 -12.97 -19.32 22.08
CA ALA A 134 -12.00 -18.87 21.06
C ALA A 134 -10.54 -18.98 21.55
N LYS A 135 -10.30 -18.60 22.81
CA LYS A 135 -8.96 -18.74 23.42
C LYS A 135 -8.50 -20.20 23.45
N LEU A 136 -9.39 -21.12 23.85
CA LEU A 136 -9.12 -22.57 23.81
C LEU A 136 -8.89 -23.07 22.38
N ARG A 137 -9.66 -22.57 21.40
CA ARG A 137 -9.48 -22.92 19.99
C ARG A 137 -8.10 -22.52 19.47
N VAL A 138 -7.63 -21.32 19.80
CA VAL A 138 -6.28 -20.85 19.44
C VAL A 138 -5.19 -21.72 20.09
N LEU A 139 -5.34 -22.07 21.37
CA LEU A 139 -4.40 -22.97 22.06
C LEU A 139 -4.35 -24.39 21.44
N LEU A 140 -5.47 -24.86 20.90
CA LEU A 140 -5.58 -26.15 20.24
C LEU A 140 -5.24 -26.11 18.74
N GLU A 141 -4.81 -24.95 18.20
CA GLU A 141 -4.46 -24.77 16.79
C GLU A 141 -3.43 -25.80 16.32
N PRO A 142 -2.36 -26.18 17.06
CA PRO A 142 -1.41 -27.18 16.60
C PRO A 142 -2.01 -28.57 16.33
N LEU A 143 -3.17 -28.86 16.90
CA LEU A 143 -3.90 -30.13 16.71
C LEU A 143 -4.84 -30.09 15.49
N VAL A 144 -4.98 -28.95 14.87
CA VAL A 144 -5.83 -28.81 13.67
C VAL A 144 -5.13 -29.44 12.49
N ARG A 145 -5.82 -30.36 11.82
CA ARG A 145 -5.29 -31.07 10.66
C ARG A 145 -4.95 -30.09 9.53
N THR A 146 -3.76 -30.21 8.97
CA THR A 146 -3.36 -29.48 7.77
C THR A 146 -4.21 -29.88 6.58
N ARG A 147 -4.40 -28.96 5.65
CA ARG A 147 -5.07 -29.26 4.38
C ARG A 147 -4.15 -30.16 3.53
N ALA A 148 -4.72 -31.17 2.87
CA ALA A 148 -3.97 -32.11 2.04
C ALA A 148 -3.56 -31.54 0.67
N THR A 149 -3.98 -30.33 0.33
CA THR A 149 -3.74 -29.69 -0.98
C THR A 149 -3.16 -28.30 -0.80
N ASP A 150 -2.21 -27.93 -1.66
CA ASP A 150 -1.68 -26.57 -1.79
C ASP A 150 -2.64 -25.62 -2.56
N ALA A 151 -3.92 -26.00 -2.69
CA ALA A 151 -4.90 -25.17 -3.39
C ALA A 151 -5.15 -23.88 -2.61
N ASP A 152 -5.23 -22.78 -3.34
CA ASP A 152 -5.55 -21.46 -2.80
C ASP A 152 -6.90 -21.48 -2.06
N GLU A 153 -6.99 -20.74 -0.99
CA GLU A 153 -8.21 -20.57 -0.20
C GLU A 153 -8.35 -19.14 0.30
N SER A 154 -9.60 -18.72 0.60
CA SER A 154 -9.83 -17.40 1.17
C SER A 154 -9.26 -17.29 2.57
N VAL A 155 -8.90 -16.06 2.97
CA VAL A 155 -8.48 -15.75 4.34
C VAL A 155 -9.52 -16.22 5.35
N ALA A 156 -10.80 -16.03 5.05
CA ALA A 156 -11.89 -16.47 5.93
C ALA A 156 -11.92 -17.99 6.09
N SER A 157 -11.77 -18.75 5.00
CA SER A 157 -11.71 -20.22 5.05
C SER A 157 -10.55 -20.70 5.91
N PHE A 158 -9.36 -20.17 5.63
CA PHE A 158 -8.13 -20.50 6.36
C PHE A 158 -8.27 -20.23 7.87
N VAL A 159 -8.70 -19.01 8.23
CA VAL A 159 -8.78 -18.60 9.63
C VAL A 159 -9.89 -19.34 10.38
N ARG A 160 -11.07 -19.55 9.77
CA ARG A 160 -12.14 -20.35 10.39
C ARG A 160 -11.67 -21.76 10.71
N ARG A 161 -10.95 -22.38 9.79
CA ARG A 161 -10.42 -23.73 9.92
C ARG A 161 -9.35 -23.81 11.02
N ARG A 162 -8.40 -22.89 11.03
CA ARG A 162 -7.27 -22.88 11.96
C ARG A 162 -7.60 -22.31 13.33
N LEU A 163 -8.11 -21.08 13.36
CA LEU A 163 -8.25 -20.29 14.58
C LEU A 163 -9.70 -20.14 15.06
N GLY A 164 -10.66 -20.49 14.19
CA GLY A 164 -12.09 -20.42 14.49
C GLY A 164 -12.75 -19.08 14.10
N PRO A 165 -14.11 -19.06 14.10
CA PRO A 165 -14.88 -17.95 13.56
C PRO A 165 -14.73 -16.65 14.37
N GLU A 166 -14.56 -16.73 15.68
CA GLU A 166 -14.48 -15.52 16.52
C GLU A 166 -13.17 -14.75 16.29
N VAL A 167 -12.06 -15.46 16.04
CA VAL A 167 -10.78 -14.84 15.66
C VAL A 167 -10.89 -14.23 14.27
N LEU A 168 -11.58 -14.88 13.34
CA LEU A 168 -11.90 -14.27 12.05
C LEU A 168 -12.65 -12.96 12.26
N ASP A 169 -13.76 -12.98 12.97
CA ASP A 169 -14.69 -11.86 13.09
C ASP A 169 -14.08 -10.63 13.80
N TYR A 170 -13.30 -10.84 14.86
CA TYR A 170 -12.83 -9.76 15.74
C TYR A 170 -11.31 -9.51 15.73
N ALA A 171 -10.55 -10.26 14.94
CA ALA A 171 -9.14 -9.99 14.71
C ALA A 171 -8.85 -9.82 13.22
N VAL A 172 -9.11 -10.86 12.41
CA VAL A 172 -8.63 -10.89 11.03
C VAL A 172 -9.49 -10.03 10.11
N ASP A 173 -10.82 -10.09 10.21
CA ASP A 173 -11.72 -9.29 9.38
C ASP A 173 -11.49 -7.78 9.51
N PRO A 174 -11.46 -7.19 10.73
CA PRO A 174 -11.18 -5.76 10.87
C PRO A 174 -9.75 -5.40 10.40
N PHE A 175 -8.80 -6.30 10.58
CA PHE A 175 -7.42 -6.09 10.14
C PHE A 175 -7.29 -6.06 8.61
N ILE A 176 -7.92 -7.01 7.91
CA ILE A 176 -8.01 -7.03 6.44
C ILE A 176 -8.68 -5.77 5.91
N SER A 177 -9.76 -5.33 6.54
CA SER A 177 -10.44 -4.08 6.17
C SER A 177 -9.53 -2.87 6.33
N GLY A 178 -8.69 -2.85 7.37
CA GLY A 178 -7.76 -1.75 7.64
C GLY A 178 -6.59 -1.67 6.66
N ILE A 179 -6.09 -2.81 6.15
CA ILE A 179 -4.92 -2.85 5.26
C ILE A 179 -5.33 -2.85 3.78
N PHE A 180 -6.25 -3.75 3.41
CA PHE A 180 -6.63 -3.97 2.02
C PHE A 180 -7.94 -3.27 1.63
N ALA A 181 -8.69 -2.71 2.60
CA ALA A 181 -10.09 -2.36 2.41
C ALA A 181 -10.87 -3.53 1.76
N GLY A 182 -10.47 -4.77 2.07
CA GLY A 182 -10.85 -6.00 1.41
C GLY A 182 -11.94 -6.79 2.15
N ASP A 183 -12.35 -7.90 1.53
CA ASP A 183 -13.25 -8.88 2.08
C ASP A 183 -12.50 -10.20 2.33
N THR A 184 -12.52 -10.68 3.57
CA THR A 184 -11.89 -11.94 3.97
C THR A 184 -12.44 -13.16 3.24
N GLU A 185 -13.68 -13.11 2.74
CA GLU A 185 -14.30 -14.21 2.01
C GLU A 185 -13.74 -14.39 0.60
N THR A 186 -13.23 -13.32 0.00
CA THR A 186 -12.72 -13.33 -1.38
C THR A 186 -11.21 -13.24 -1.46
N LEU A 187 -10.56 -12.61 -0.47
CA LEU A 187 -9.10 -12.39 -0.47
C LEU A 187 -8.35 -13.70 -0.29
N SER A 188 -7.35 -13.97 -1.13
CA SER A 188 -6.51 -15.17 -1.09
C SER A 188 -5.56 -15.16 0.10
N MET A 189 -5.51 -16.25 0.86
CA MET A 189 -4.53 -16.41 1.92
C MET A 189 -3.11 -16.53 1.37
N MET A 190 -2.93 -17.24 0.27
CA MET A 190 -1.65 -17.46 -0.39
C MET A 190 -1.02 -16.16 -0.90
N HIS A 191 -1.84 -15.26 -1.48
CA HIS A 191 -1.33 -14.06 -2.15
C HIS A 191 -1.34 -12.80 -1.28
N ALA A 192 -2.25 -12.71 -0.31
CA ALA A 192 -2.27 -11.59 0.64
C ALA A 192 -1.33 -11.80 1.83
N PHE A 193 -1.13 -13.06 2.26
CA PHE A 193 -0.32 -13.42 3.42
C PHE A 193 0.56 -14.65 3.15
N PRO A 194 1.49 -14.59 2.17
CA PRO A 194 2.27 -15.73 1.73
C PRO A 194 3.11 -16.35 2.87
N ARG A 195 3.66 -15.52 3.76
CA ARG A 195 4.45 -16.02 4.91
C ARG A 195 3.59 -16.82 5.88
N VAL A 196 2.40 -16.34 6.20
CA VAL A 196 1.47 -17.04 7.12
C VAL A 196 0.97 -18.34 6.48
N PHE A 197 0.67 -18.32 5.18
CA PHE A 197 0.34 -19.50 4.42
C PHE A 197 1.46 -20.55 4.44
N ASP A 198 2.71 -20.12 4.25
CA ASP A 198 3.91 -20.95 4.28
C ASP A 198 4.19 -21.56 5.67
N LEU A 199 3.81 -20.89 6.76
CA LEU A 199 3.95 -21.48 8.11
C LEU A 199 3.13 -22.76 8.24
N GLU A 200 1.87 -22.77 7.80
CA GLU A 200 1.08 -24.01 7.80
C GLU A 200 1.71 -25.06 6.90
N ARG A 201 2.09 -24.68 5.68
CA ARG A 201 2.63 -25.61 4.67
C ARG A 201 3.92 -26.30 5.13
N ARG A 202 4.84 -25.54 5.75
CA ARG A 202 6.16 -26.05 6.17
C ARG A 202 6.15 -26.75 7.52
N TYR A 203 5.32 -26.27 8.45
CA TYR A 203 5.37 -26.69 9.85
C TYR A 203 4.09 -27.41 10.30
N GLY A 204 3.06 -27.47 9.44
CA GLY A 204 1.77 -28.08 9.76
C GLY A 204 0.90 -27.27 10.73
N SER A 205 1.42 -26.19 11.31
CA SER A 205 0.76 -25.35 12.32
C SER A 205 1.35 -23.96 12.32
N LEU A 206 0.50 -22.96 12.54
CA LEU A 206 0.94 -21.56 12.70
C LEU A 206 1.80 -21.39 13.95
N SER A 207 1.34 -21.97 15.07
CA SER A 207 2.06 -21.91 16.37
C SER A 207 3.42 -22.58 16.29
N ALA A 208 3.50 -23.79 15.67
CA ALA A 208 4.77 -24.48 15.49
C ALA A 208 5.70 -23.71 14.55
N GLY A 209 5.18 -23.15 13.47
CA GLY A 209 5.93 -22.33 12.54
C GLY A 209 6.50 -21.06 13.19
N LEU A 210 5.70 -20.35 13.95
CA LEU A 210 6.15 -19.15 14.70
C LEU A 210 7.22 -19.50 15.73
N MET A 211 7.12 -20.63 16.41
CA MET A 211 8.16 -21.09 17.34
C MET A 211 9.44 -21.48 16.61
N ALA A 212 9.35 -22.20 15.51
CA ALA A 212 10.50 -22.64 14.72
C ALA A 212 11.26 -21.49 14.05
N THR A 213 10.54 -20.42 13.68
CA THR A 213 11.10 -19.22 13.03
C THR A 213 11.51 -18.13 14.01
N ARG A 214 11.22 -18.28 15.30
CA ARG A 214 11.55 -17.30 16.33
C ARG A 214 13.08 -17.06 16.37
N GLY A 215 13.51 -15.87 15.93
CA GLY A 215 14.93 -15.48 15.85
C GLY A 215 15.68 -15.98 14.58
N LYS A 216 15.03 -16.68 13.66
CA LYS A 216 15.64 -17.23 12.43
C LYS A 216 14.80 -16.96 11.17
N MET A 217 13.91 -15.96 11.20
CA MET A 217 13.07 -15.76 10.03
C MET A 217 13.93 -15.40 8.82
N PRO A 218 13.92 -16.23 7.75
CA PRO A 218 14.59 -15.88 6.52
C PRO A 218 13.98 -14.57 5.96
N PRO A 219 14.74 -13.76 5.24
CA PRO A 219 14.15 -12.70 4.45
C PRO A 219 13.04 -13.29 3.59
N ALA A 220 11.95 -12.53 3.41
CA ALA A 220 10.89 -12.92 2.49
C ALA A 220 11.50 -13.36 1.15
N PRO A 221 10.89 -14.35 0.45
CA PRO A 221 11.18 -14.53 -0.97
C PRO A 221 11.10 -13.16 -1.65
N ALA A 222 11.95 -12.91 -2.64
CA ALA A 222 12.02 -11.62 -3.34
C ALA A 222 10.66 -11.16 -3.94
N ASP A 223 9.68 -12.04 -3.96
CA ASP A 223 8.33 -11.86 -4.52
C ASP A 223 7.24 -11.69 -3.44
N ALA A 224 7.57 -11.66 -2.15
CA ALA A 224 6.58 -11.56 -1.07
C ALA A 224 6.38 -10.11 -0.65
N SER A 225 5.12 -9.74 -0.39
CA SER A 225 4.73 -8.42 0.13
C SER A 225 5.17 -8.25 1.59
N ASP A 226 6.23 -7.47 1.82
CA ASP A 226 6.78 -7.28 3.16
C ASP A 226 5.87 -6.49 4.11
N GLY A 227 5.04 -5.59 3.59
CA GLY A 227 4.25 -4.67 4.41
C GLY A 227 3.05 -5.31 5.11
N ALA A 228 2.19 -6.00 4.37
CA ALA A 228 0.98 -6.61 4.92
C ALA A 228 1.30 -7.84 5.80
N ASP A 229 2.29 -8.65 5.38
CA ASP A 229 2.75 -9.79 6.16
C ASP A 229 3.40 -9.38 7.49
N VAL A 230 4.19 -8.29 7.49
CA VAL A 230 4.79 -7.75 8.71
C VAL A 230 3.73 -7.32 9.72
N ASP A 231 2.62 -6.76 9.27
CA ASP A 231 1.54 -6.34 10.17
C ASP A 231 0.72 -7.52 10.72
N VAL A 232 0.45 -8.55 9.92
CA VAL A 232 -0.20 -9.79 10.42
C VAL A 232 0.74 -10.55 11.32
N GLU A 233 2.00 -10.66 10.96
CA GLU A 233 3.02 -11.30 11.77
C GLU A 233 3.24 -10.56 13.08
N ARG A 234 3.25 -9.22 13.06
CA ARG A 234 3.30 -8.35 14.24
C ARG A 234 2.09 -8.55 15.15
N ALA A 235 0.90 -8.79 14.56
CA ALA A 235 -0.31 -9.12 15.32
C ALA A 235 -0.25 -10.52 15.92
N LEU A 236 0.39 -11.48 15.27
CA LEU A 236 0.49 -12.88 15.69
C LEU A 236 1.73 -13.18 16.55
N ALA A 237 2.88 -12.55 16.28
CA ALA A 237 4.18 -12.89 16.89
C ALA A 237 4.86 -11.75 17.67
N GLY A 238 4.31 -10.54 17.63
CA GLY A 238 4.94 -9.34 18.20
C GLY A 238 5.92 -8.66 17.21
N PRO A 239 6.36 -7.44 17.51
CA PRO A 239 7.15 -6.64 16.58
C PRO A 239 8.53 -7.27 16.34
N PRO A 240 9.03 -7.32 15.11
CA PRO A 240 10.44 -7.53 14.84
C PRO A 240 11.25 -6.39 15.46
N THR A 241 12.40 -6.69 16.01
CA THR A 241 13.20 -5.81 16.87
C THR A 241 13.75 -4.55 16.19
N ARG A 242 13.49 -4.30 14.89
CA ARG A 242 14.05 -3.16 14.14
C ARG A 242 13.08 -2.42 13.24
N ALA A 243 11.92 -2.96 12.87
CA ALA A 243 11.00 -2.27 11.97
C ALA A 243 10.25 -1.14 12.69
N ARG A 244 10.34 0.08 12.17
CA ARG A 244 9.72 1.29 12.71
C ARG A 244 8.55 1.71 11.85
N LEU A 245 7.45 2.16 12.46
CA LEU A 245 6.37 2.82 11.73
C LEU A 245 6.72 4.30 11.64
N ILE A 246 6.80 4.80 10.42
CA ILE A 246 7.24 6.18 10.16
C ILE A 246 6.28 6.92 9.23
N SER A 247 6.38 8.23 9.28
CA SER A 247 5.87 9.19 8.31
C SER A 247 6.91 10.29 8.12
N PHE A 248 6.55 11.43 7.53
CA PHE A 248 7.42 12.60 7.44
C PHE A 248 6.77 13.80 8.14
N VAL A 249 7.57 14.79 8.52
CA VAL A 249 7.10 16.01 9.18
C VAL A 249 5.97 16.66 8.37
N ASP A 250 6.19 16.90 7.10
CA ASP A 250 5.22 17.51 6.17
C ASP A 250 4.33 16.47 5.46
N GLY A 251 4.22 15.26 6.02
CA GLY A 251 3.38 14.19 5.48
C GLY A 251 4.07 13.30 4.46
N MET A 252 3.33 12.27 4.06
CA MET A 252 3.83 11.20 3.20
C MET A 252 4.29 11.69 1.83
N GLN A 253 3.74 12.80 1.32
CA GLN A 253 4.09 13.37 0.03
C GLN A 253 5.56 13.82 -0.05
N THR A 254 6.21 14.14 1.07
CA THR A 254 7.64 14.49 1.15
C THR A 254 8.52 13.49 0.38
N LEU A 255 8.23 12.18 0.49
CA LEU A 255 8.97 11.15 -0.23
C LEU A 255 8.83 11.26 -1.75
N THR A 256 7.62 11.49 -2.23
CA THR A 256 7.35 11.60 -3.67
C THR A 256 7.82 12.91 -4.27
N ASP A 257 7.77 14.00 -3.51
CA ASP A 257 8.28 15.31 -3.91
C ASP A 257 9.82 15.28 -4.06
N ALA A 258 10.53 14.64 -3.14
CA ALA A 258 11.98 14.46 -3.25
C ALA A 258 12.38 13.62 -4.47
N LEU A 259 11.62 12.56 -4.76
CA LEU A 259 11.82 11.76 -5.97
C LEU A 259 11.52 12.58 -7.23
N GLU A 260 10.44 13.35 -7.26
CA GLU A 260 10.09 14.24 -8.37
C GLU A 260 11.19 15.27 -8.61
N ALA A 261 11.68 15.93 -7.55
CA ALA A 261 12.77 16.89 -7.63
C ALA A 261 14.06 16.28 -8.19
N SER A 262 14.37 15.02 -7.85
CA SER A 262 15.53 14.29 -8.38
C SER A 262 15.38 13.91 -9.87
N LEU A 263 14.16 13.95 -10.43
CA LEU A 263 13.81 13.53 -11.78
C LEU A 263 13.52 14.72 -12.73
N VAL A 264 13.94 15.92 -12.37
CA VAL A 264 13.82 17.09 -13.24
C VAL A 264 14.40 16.81 -14.63
N GLY A 265 13.67 17.18 -15.69
CA GLY A 265 14.01 16.91 -17.09
C GLY A 265 13.65 15.50 -17.57
N THR A 266 13.40 14.55 -16.67
CA THR A 266 13.01 13.16 -16.97
C THR A 266 11.48 12.98 -16.95
N LEU A 267 10.79 13.58 -15.99
CA LEU A 267 9.35 13.47 -15.78
C LEU A 267 8.55 14.32 -16.77
N ARG A 268 7.47 13.73 -17.29
CA ARG A 268 6.49 14.34 -18.20
C ARG A 268 5.09 14.19 -17.60
N LEU A 269 4.60 15.23 -16.93
CA LEU A 269 3.27 15.31 -16.36
C LEU A 269 2.22 15.66 -17.43
N GLY A 270 0.95 15.27 -17.20
CA GLY A 270 -0.14 15.49 -18.15
C GLY A 270 0.07 14.77 -19.48
N CYS A 271 0.86 13.71 -19.50
CA CYS A 271 1.34 13.05 -20.70
C CYS A 271 0.92 11.55 -20.73
N PRO A 272 -0.36 11.24 -20.94
CA PRO A 272 -0.83 9.87 -20.98
C PRO A 272 -0.20 9.08 -22.13
N VAL A 273 0.29 7.89 -21.84
CA VAL A 273 0.71 6.91 -22.85
C VAL A 273 -0.55 6.18 -23.32
N ARG A 274 -0.78 6.21 -24.63
CA ARG A 274 -1.99 5.64 -25.28
C ARG A 274 -1.72 4.38 -26.07
N LEU A 275 -0.57 4.32 -26.73
CA LEU A 275 -0.20 3.22 -27.61
C LEU A 275 1.19 2.72 -27.25
N LEU A 276 1.33 1.41 -27.21
CA LEU A 276 2.60 0.72 -27.01
C LEU A 276 2.72 -0.39 -28.09
N HIS A 277 3.77 -0.34 -28.90
CA HIS A 277 4.03 -1.38 -29.90
C HIS A 277 5.52 -1.57 -30.15
N ARG A 278 5.90 -2.58 -30.90
CA ARG A 278 7.30 -2.81 -31.32
C ARG A 278 7.47 -2.43 -32.77
N ASN A 279 8.61 -1.80 -33.06
CA ASN A 279 9.09 -1.52 -34.40
C ASN A 279 10.59 -1.85 -34.46
N GLU A 280 11.00 -2.68 -35.40
CA GLU A 280 12.40 -3.08 -35.61
C GLU A 280 13.11 -3.56 -34.35
N GLY A 281 12.39 -4.36 -33.53
CA GLY A 281 12.95 -4.92 -32.30
C GLY A 281 12.93 -3.99 -31.09
N ARG A 282 12.67 -2.69 -31.26
CA ARG A 282 12.59 -1.69 -30.20
C ARG A 282 11.14 -1.35 -29.84
N TRP A 283 10.92 -0.78 -28.67
CA TRP A 283 9.62 -0.32 -28.24
C TRP A 283 9.33 1.09 -28.73
N VAL A 284 8.11 1.31 -29.20
CA VAL A 284 7.58 2.64 -29.54
C VAL A 284 6.49 2.97 -28.53
N VAL A 285 6.71 4.05 -27.81
CA VAL A 285 5.77 4.61 -26.82
C VAL A 285 5.18 5.86 -27.39
N ASP A 286 3.87 5.85 -27.57
CA ASP A 286 3.13 7.00 -28.04
C ASP A 286 2.43 7.69 -26.86
N ALA A 287 2.92 8.86 -26.53
CA ALA A 287 2.47 9.67 -25.42
C ALA A 287 2.16 11.10 -25.90
N GLY A 288 1.11 11.70 -25.37
CA GLY A 288 0.79 13.05 -25.81
C GLY A 288 -0.27 13.74 -24.97
N GLN A 289 -0.21 15.07 -25.03
CA GLN A 289 -1.13 16.01 -24.43
C GLN A 289 -1.97 16.64 -25.54
N ASP A 290 -3.28 16.81 -25.34
CA ASP A 290 -4.21 17.58 -26.18
C ASP A 290 -4.17 17.27 -27.69
N GLY A 291 -4.07 15.99 -28.07
CA GLY A 291 -4.07 15.56 -29.48
C GLY A 291 -2.71 15.64 -30.19
N ALA A 292 -1.68 16.19 -29.53
CA ALA A 292 -0.31 16.17 -30.02
C ALA A 292 0.43 14.92 -29.52
N SER A 293 0.24 13.79 -30.22
CA SER A 293 0.95 12.55 -29.94
C SER A 293 2.42 12.64 -30.39
N ARG A 294 3.33 12.18 -29.53
CA ARG A 294 4.76 12.07 -29.86
C ARG A 294 5.22 10.65 -29.59
N ALA A 295 5.46 9.93 -30.67
CA ALA A 295 6.06 8.60 -30.61
C ALA A 295 7.56 8.70 -30.27
N ARG A 296 7.99 7.92 -29.30
CA ARG A 296 9.42 7.79 -28.95
C ARG A 296 9.83 6.33 -28.98
N THR A 297 10.95 6.04 -29.63
CA THR A 297 11.54 4.71 -29.66
C THR A 297 12.48 4.54 -28.47
N VAL A 298 12.33 3.43 -27.73
CA VAL A 298 13.10 3.09 -26.54
C VAL A 298 13.51 1.62 -26.55
N ASP A 299 14.54 1.26 -25.76
CA ASP A 299 15.04 -0.11 -25.68
C ASP A 299 14.24 -0.96 -24.69
N ALA A 300 13.67 -0.34 -23.68
CA ALA A 300 12.80 -1.02 -22.71
C ALA A 300 11.66 -0.10 -22.21
N VAL A 301 10.59 -0.73 -21.73
CA VAL A 301 9.42 -0.06 -21.13
C VAL A 301 9.11 -0.69 -19.78
N VAL A 302 8.92 0.15 -18.78
CA VAL A 302 8.40 -0.23 -17.46
C VAL A 302 6.98 0.31 -17.33
N MET A 303 6.00 -0.57 -17.24
CA MET A 303 4.60 -0.22 -16.95
C MET A 303 4.38 -0.26 -15.45
N ALA A 304 4.45 0.89 -14.79
CA ALA A 304 4.25 1.07 -13.35
C ALA A 304 2.87 1.68 -13.04
N THR A 305 1.89 1.32 -13.84
CA THR A 305 0.50 1.79 -13.75
C THR A 305 -0.37 0.76 -13.02
N PRO A 306 -1.55 1.16 -12.50
CA PRO A 306 -2.55 0.20 -12.04
C PRO A 306 -2.94 -0.79 -13.15
N ALA A 307 -3.35 -2.00 -12.76
CA ALA A 307 -3.66 -3.10 -13.67
C ALA A 307 -4.67 -2.72 -14.78
N HIS A 308 -5.71 -2.00 -14.44
CA HIS A 308 -6.77 -1.57 -15.37
C HIS A 308 -6.29 -0.57 -16.43
N VAL A 309 -5.20 0.14 -16.19
CA VAL A 309 -4.63 1.09 -17.17
C VAL A 309 -3.99 0.32 -18.33
N LEU A 310 -3.28 -0.77 -18.04
CA LEU A 310 -2.69 -1.63 -19.06
C LEU A 310 -3.77 -2.17 -20.03
N ALA A 311 -4.91 -2.58 -19.50
CA ALA A 311 -6.02 -3.10 -20.29
C ALA A 311 -6.70 -2.02 -21.16
N ALA A 312 -6.69 -0.77 -20.71
CA ALA A 312 -7.28 0.36 -21.44
C ALA A 312 -6.38 0.92 -22.56
N MET A 313 -5.13 0.47 -22.66
CA MET A 313 -4.19 0.94 -23.69
C MET A 313 -4.40 0.22 -25.02
N GLU A 314 -4.04 0.89 -26.12
CA GLU A 314 -3.92 0.24 -27.43
C GLU A 314 -2.64 -0.62 -27.44
N LEU A 315 -2.85 -1.94 -27.31
CA LEU A 315 -1.79 -2.93 -27.23
C LEU A 315 -1.79 -3.84 -28.48
N PRO A 316 -0.63 -4.35 -28.90
CA PRO A 316 -0.54 -5.43 -29.90
C PRO A 316 -1.39 -6.64 -29.49
N ALA A 317 -1.90 -7.40 -30.48
CA ALA A 317 -2.78 -8.54 -30.24
C ALA A 317 -2.17 -9.57 -29.26
N ALA A 318 -0.86 -9.79 -29.32
CA ALA A 318 -0.14 -10.68 -28.43
C ALA A 318 -0.21 -10.24 -26.96
N LEU A 319 -0.13 -8.93 -26.67
CA LEU A 319 -0.23 -8.36 -25.33
C LEU A 319 -1.67 -8.32 -24.83
N ARG A 320 -2.64 -8.14 -25.71
CA ARG A 320 -4.07 -7.97 -25.38
C ARG A 320 -4.65 -9.18 -24.65
N LYS A 321 -4.25 -10.39 -25.05
CA LYS A 321 -4.71 -11.65 -24.40
C LYS A 321 -4.33 -11.69 -22.90
N HIS A 322 -3.13 -11.28 -22.57
CA HIS A 322 -2.63 -11.28 -21.19
C HIS A 322 -3.17 -10.07 -20.41
N ALA A 323 -3.27 -8.90 -21.04
CA ALA A 323 -3.87 -7.71 -20.44
C ALA A 323 -5.31 -7.97 -19.94
N ALA A 324 -6.08 -8.79 -20.63
CA ALA A 324 -7.44 -9.18 -20.23
C ALA A 324 -7.49 -9.96 -18.89
N LEU A 325 -6.45 -10.71 -18.53
CA LEU A 325 -6.36 -11.37 -17.22
C LEU A 325 -5.94 -10.38 -16.14
N VAL A 326 -5.03 -9.46 -16.45
CA VAL A 326 -4.60 -8.40 -15.53
C VAL A 326 -5.74 -7.42 -15.25
N GLU A 327 -6.66 -7.21 -16.20
CA GLU A 327 -7.87 -6.38 -16.02
C GLU A 327 -8.81 -6.93 -14.92
N ARG A 328 -8.76 -8.23 -14.62
CA ARG A 328 -9.59 -8.83 -13.58
C ARG A 328 -9.24 -8.40 -12.16
N VAL A 329 -8.12 -7.70 -11.98
CA VAL A 329 -7.74 -7.17 -10.67
C VAL A 329 -8.77 -6.13 -10.23
N GLU A 330 -9.50 -6.45 -9.20
CA GLU A 330 -10.51 -5.57 -8.61
C GLU A 330 -9.84 -4.47 -7.77
N TYR A 331 -10.36 -3.26 -7.89
CA TYR A 331 -9.98 -2.09 -7.09
C TYR A 331 -11.26 -1.47 -6.51
N PRO A 332 -11.72 -1.91 -5.36
CA PRO A 332 -12.91 -1.32 -4.73
C PRO A 332 -12.71 0.18 -4.46
N PRO A 333 -13.79 0.98 -4.56
CA PRO A 333 -13.74 2.39 -4.21
C PRO A 333 -13.58 2.57 -2.70
N MET A 334 -12.88 3.65 -2.31
CA MET A 334 -12.70 4.01 -0.91
C MET A 334 -12.72 5.53 -0.74
N SER A 335 -13.29 5.98 0.36
CA SER A 335 -13.22 7.35 0.83
C SER A 335 -12.41 7.44 2.12
N THR A 336 -11.50 8.40 2.18
CA THR A 336 -10.83 8.82 3.40
C THR A 336 -11.44 10.15 3.85
N LEU A 337 -11.75 10.24 5.13
CA LEU A 337 -12.32 11.45 5.73
C LEU A 337 -11.49 11.84 6.95
N THR A 338 -10.67 12.87 6.84
CA THR A 338 -9.94 13.44 7.98
C THR A 338 -10.77 14.53 8.60
N LEU A 339 -11.13 14.35 9.88
CA LEU A 339 -11.92 15.29 10.68
C LEU A 339 -11.09 15.86 11.81
N GLY A 340 -11.16 17.17 11.98
CA GLY A 340 -10.53 17.92 13.06
C GLY A 340 -11.55 18.36 14.10
N PHE A 341 -11.20 18.22 15.38
CA PHE A 341 -12.04 18.62 16.52
C PHE A 341 -11.23 19.38 17.56
N GLU A 342 -11.88 20.21 18.36
CA GLU A 342 -11.29 20.62 19.63
C GLU A 342 -11.02 19.39 20.50
N ARG A 343 -9.87 19.34 21.18
CA ARG A 343 -9.53 18.19 22.03
C ARG A 343 -10.58 17.95 23.12
N ALA A 344 -11.17 19.02 23.64
CA ALA A 344 -12.20 18.99 24.69
C ALA A 344 -13.51 18.31 24.23
N ASP A 345 -13.79 18.32 22.93
CA ASP A 345 -14.99 17.72 22.34
C ASP A 345 -14.89 16.21 22.10
N VAL A 346 -13.73 15.61 22.35
CA VAL A 346 -13.52 14.16 22.21
C VAL A 346 -13.28 13.52 23.57
N ALA A 347 -14.26 12.78 24.07
CA ALA A 347 -14.19 12.16 25.40
C ALA A 347 -13.13 11.04 25.50
N HIS A 348 -12.92 10.28 24.44
CA HIS A 348 -11.90 9.24 24.40
C HIS A 348 -10.47 9.84 24.46
N ALA A 349 -9.57 9.19 25.18
CA ALA A 349 -8.19 9.68 25.37
C ALA A 349 -7.36 9.74 24.08
N LEU A 350 -7.76 9.05 23.02
CA LEU A 350 -7.04 8.85 21.77
C LEU A 350 -5.61 8.31 21.98
N ASP A 351 -5.41 7.50 23.01
CA ASP A 351 -4.12 6.96 23.48
C ASP A 351 -3.66 5.71 22.72
N GLY A 352 -4.02 5.63 21.45
CA GLY A 352 -3.75 4.48 20.60
C GLY A 352 -3.48 4.85 19.15
N PHE A 353 -3.16 3.83 18.38
CA PHE A 353 -3.00 3.90 16.93
C PHE A 353 -4.29 4.32 16.24
N GLY A 354 -5.39 3.76 16.73
CA GLY A 354 -6.70 3.93 16.14
C GLY A 354 -7.62 2.77 16.50
N MET A 355 -8.74 2.70 15.81
CA MET A 355 -9.73 1.63 15.97
C MET A 355 -10.07 0.98 14.64
N LEU A 356 -10.27 -0.33 14.65
CA LEU A 356 -10.78 -1.11 13.54
C LEU A 356 -12.16 -1.65 13.86
N ILE A 357 -13.01 -1.75 12.86
CA ILE A 357 -14.42 -2.11 13.03
C ILE A 357 -14.72 -3.41 12.29
N PRO A 358 -15.01 -4.49 13.04
CA PRO A 358 -15.46 -5.73 12.46
C PRO A 358 -16.76 -5.58 11.65
N SER A 359 -16.91 -6.34 10.56
CA SER A 359 -18.14 -6.34 9.74
C SER A 359 -19.39 -6.66 10.56
N LYS A 360 -19.26 -7.45 11.62
CA LYS A 360 -20.35 -7.79 12.53
C LYS A 360 -20.92 -6.61 13.31
N GLU A 361 -20.16 -5.56 13.50
CA GLU A 361 -20.59 -4.34 14.21
C GLU A 361 -21.50 -3.45 13.34
N LYS A 362 -21.57 -3.69 12.02
CA LYS A 362 -22.47 -3.03 11.06
C LYS A 362 -22.40 -1.50 11.11
N ARG A 363 -21.19 -0.95 11.21
CA ARG A 363 -20.91 0.48 11.22
C ARG A 363 -20.69 1.03 9.81
N SER A 364 -20.70 2.36 9.70
CA SER A 364 -20.48 3.04 8.42
C SER A 364 -19.01 3.13 8.02
N ILE A 365 -18.10 3.06 8.99
CA ILE A 365 -16.65 3.14 8.76
C ILE A 365 -15.97 1.78 8.93
N LEU A 366 -14.88 1.57 8.22
CA LEU A 366 -14.01 0.38 8.36
C LEU A 366 -13.09 0.50 9.59
N GLY A 367 -12.74 1.71 9.94
CA GLY A 367 -11.89 2.06 11.06
C GLY A 367 -11.51 3.53 11.06
N ALA A 368 -10.75 3.94 12.05
CA ALA A 368 -10.22 5.29 12.18
C ALA A 368 -8.82 5.30 12.77
N LEU A 369 -7.93 6.13 12.22
CA LEU A 369 -6.63 6.44 12.80
C LEU A 369 -6.73 7.67 13.69
N PHE A 370 -6.04 7.66 14.81
CA PHE A 370 -5.88 8.82 15.67
C PHE A 370 -4.64 9.61 15.23
N SER A 371 -4.77 10.29 14.07
CA SER A 371 -3.64 10.83 13.31
C SER A 371 -2.76 11.76 14.13
N SER A 372 -3.35 12.67 14.91
CA SER A 372 -2.61 13.60 15.78
C SER A 372 -2.00 12.95 17.03
N SER A 373 -2.45 11.74 17.40
CA SER A 373 -1.82 10.97 18.48
C SER A 373 -0.64 10.15 17.98
N LEU A 374 -0.69 9.73 16.70
CA LEU A 374 0.36 8.92 16.07
C LEU A 374 1.58 9.74 15.70
N PHE A 375 1.36 10.90 15.08
CA PHE A 375 2.43 11.75 14.58
C PHE A 375 2.22 13.19 15.05
N PRO A 376 3.30 13.93 15.32
CA PRO A 376 3.20 15.35 15.64
C PRO A 376 2.66 16.14 14.43
N ASP A 377 2.20 17.35 14.70
CA ASP A 377 1.83 18.36 13.69
C ASP A 377 0.74 17.91 12.69
N ARG A 378 -0.12 16.95 13.09
CA ARG A 378 -1.30 16.55 12.32
C ARG A 378 -2.55 17.37 12.65
N ALA A 379 -2.52 18.15 13.72
CA ALA A 379 -3.54 19.10 14.13
C ALA A 379 -2.91 20.26 14.90
N PRO A 380 -3.54 21.45 14.91
CA PRO A 380 -3.09 22.58 15.73
C PRO A 380 -3.13 22.26 17.23
N ASP A 381 -2.39 23.02 18.03
CA ASP A 381 -2.43 22.91 19.48
C ASP A 381 -3.86 23.00 20.03
N GLY A 382 -4.19 22.15 20.98
CA GLY A 382 -5.53 22.06 21.55
C GLY A 382 -6.57 21.32 20.69
N HIS A 383 -6.18 20.83 19.51
CA HIS A 383 -7.04 20.11 18.59
C HIS A 383 -6.58 18.67 18.37
N VAL A 384 -7.43 17.89 17.72
CA VAL A 384 -7.12 16.50 17.31
C VAL A 384 -7.60 16.24 15.89
N ALA A 385 -6.86 15.40 15.17
CA ALA A 385 -7.22 14.90 13.85
C ALA A 385 -7.49 13.39 13.90
N ILE A 386 -8.62 12.99 13.32
CA ILE A 386 -9.05 11.59 13.19
C ILE A 386 -9.30 11.30 11.72
N THR A 387 -8.59 10.32 11.15
CA THR A 387 -8.79 9.90 9.76
C THR A 387 -9.63 8.63 9.71
N CYS A 388 -10.82 8.72 9.12
CA CYS A 388 -11.78 7.63 8.97
C CYS A 388 -11.72 7.04 7.55
N PHE A 389 -11.92 5.73 7.46
CA PHE A 389 -11.93 4.98 6.19
C PHE A 389 -13.32 4.40 5.93
N VAL A 390 -13.86 4.64 4.72
CA VAL A 390 -15.21 4.24 4.33
C VAL A 390 -15.19 3.56 2.97
N GLY A 391 -15.99 2.50 2.79
CA GLY A 391 -16.11 1.82 1.51
C GLY A 391 -15.35 0.49 1.46
N GLY A 392 -14.42 0.36 0.50
CA GLY A 392 -13.71 -0.89 0.25
C GLY A 392 -14.62 -1.97 -0.35
N ALA A 393 -14.13 -3.21 -0.38
CA ALA A 393 -14.87 -4.34 -0.96
C ALA A 393 -16.18 -4.65 -0.22
N ARG A 394 -16.27 -4.29 1.06
CA ARG A 394 -17.43 -4.61 1.90
C ARG A 394 -18.60 -3.65 1.74
N MET A 395 -18.34 -2.38 1.46
CA MET A 395 -19.33 -1.30 1.38
C MET A 395 -19.02 -0.31 0.27
N PRO A 396 -18.81 -0.77 -0.99
CA PRO A 396 -18.33 0.10 -2.07
C PRO A 396 -19.30 1.27 -2.39
N GLU A 397 -20.58 1.10 -2.13
CA GLU A 397 -21.60 2.13 -2.30
C GLU A 397 -21.42 3.30 -1.33
N ARG A 398 -20.93 3.03 -0.10
CA ARG A 398 -20.69 4.06 0.92
C ARG A 398 -19.59 5.03 0.52
N ALA A 399 -18.54 4.53 -0.14
CA ALA A 399 -17.46 5.39 -0.61
C ALA A 399 -17.90 6.43 -1.65
N ARG A 400 -19.05 6.21 -2.31
CA ARG A 400 -19.58 7.09 -3.37
C ARG A 400 -20.57 8.13 -2.86
N GLU A 401 -20.89 8.11 -1.57
CA GLU A 401 -21.82 9.07 -0.97
C GLU A 401 -21.21 10.50 -1.01
N ASP A 402 -22.08 11.50 -1.09
CA ASP A 402 -21.67 12.90 -1.03
C ASP A 402 -20.99 13.23 0.31
N THR A 403 -20.10 14.21 0.29
CA THR A 403 -19.28 14.58 1.44
C THR A 403 -20.10 14.84 2.69
N ASP A 404 -21.18 15.61 2.59
CA ASP A 404 -22.00 16.00 3.74
C ASP A 404 -22.69 14.78 4.37
N LEU A 405 -23.25 13.89 3.55
CA LEU A 405 -23.86 12.65 4.00
C LEU A 405 -22.81 11.72 4.64
N LEU A 406 -21.61 11.66 4.06
CA LEU A 406 -20.52 10.85 4.57
C LEU A 406 -20.06 11.35 5.94
N VAL A 407 -19.89 12.67 6.09
CA VAL A 407 -19.54 13.33 7.37
C VAL A 407 -20.59 13.00 8.42
N GLU A 408 -21.87 13.17 8.11
CA GLU A 408 -22.98 12.86 9.04
C GLU A 408 -22.91 11.42 9.54
N ARG A 409 -22.73 10.45 8.62
CA ARG A 409 -22.65 9.02 8.98
C ARG A 409 -21.43 8.70 9.84
N VAL A 410 -20.28 9.26 9.49
CA VAL A 410 -19.05 9.07 10.24
C VAL A 410 -19.17 9.65 11.64
N LEU A 411 -19.79 10.83 11.77
CA LEU A 411 -20.03 11.47 13.07
C LEU A 411 -20.93 10.61 13.98
N ILE A 412 -21.93 9.93 13.44
CA ILE A 412 -22.77 9.00 14.24
C ILE A 412 -21.87 7.93 14.89
N ASP A 413 -20.97 7.33 14.12
CA ASP A 413 -20.06 6.31 14.65
C ASP A 413 -19.05 6.89 15.64
N LEU A 414 -18.44 8.05 15.35
CA LEU A 414 -17.47 8.70 16.24
C LEU A 414 -18.11 9.16 17.55
N ARG A 415 -19.35 9.70 17.50
CA ARG A 415 -20.11 10.09 18.71
C ARG A 415 -20.36 8.89 19.61
N GLN A 416 -20.73 7.74 19.04
CA GLN A 416 -21.01 6.52 19.81
C GLN A 416 -19.75 5.83 20.34
N LEU A 417 -18.66 5.81 19.56
CA LEU A 417 -17.46 5.06 19.89
C LEU A 417 -16.40 5.87 20.66
N LEU A 418 -16.25 7.15 20.33
CA LEU A 418 -15.23 8.01 20.91
C LEU A 418 -15.80 9.13 21.81
N GLY A 419 -17.15 9.23 21.90
CA GLY A 419 -17.81 10.28 22.65
C GLY A 419 -17.54 11.68 22.09
N VAL A 420 -17.45 11.80 20.77
CA VAL A 420 -17.33 13.09 20.08
C VAL A 420 -18.56 13.93 20.32
N ARG A 421 -18.38 15.22 20.63
CA ARG A 421 -19.42 16.21 20.82
C ARG A 421 -19.23 17.34 19.80
N GLY A 422 -20.30 17.98 19.41
CA GLY A 422 -20.22 19.08 18.43
C GLY A 422 -19.97 18.60 16.99
N GLU A 423 -19.62 19.56 16.15
CA GLU A 423 -19.33 19.38 14.73
C GLU A 423 -17.81 19.49 14.50
N PRO A 424 -17.26 18.87 13.44
CA PRO A 424 -15.85 19.01 13.10
C PRO A 424 -15.57 20.47 12.65
N ILE A 425 -14.47 21.03 13.12
CA ILE A 425 -13.97 22.34 12.69
C ILE A 425 -13.13 22.25 11.42
N PHE A 426 -12.72 21.04 11.04
CA PHE A 426 -12.01 20.73 9.81
C PHE A 426 -12.54 19.42 9.25
N ALA A 427 -12.75 19.37 7.92
CA ALA A 427 -13.12 18.17 7.20
C ALA A 427 -12.41 18.12 5.84
N LYS A 428 -11.68 17.05 5.60
CA LYS A 428 -11.08 16.77 4.31
C LYS A 428 -11.54 15.41 3.83
N HIS A 429 -12.33 15.39 2.75
CA HIS A 429 -12.77 14.18 2.07
C HIS A 429 -11.95 13.93 0.81
N VAL A 430 -11.52 12.70 0.62
CA VAL A 430 -10.87 12.23 -0.61
C VAL A 430 -11.52 10.94 -1.06
N TYR A 431 -12.05 10.93 -2.27
CA TYR A 431 -12.65 9.76 -2.90
C TYR A 431 -11.70 9.12 -3.91
N TRP A 432 -11.44 7.84 -3.73
CA TRP A 432 -10.70 7.00 -4.65
C TRP A 432 -11.65 6.03 -5.35
N PRO A 433 -12.00 6.24 -6.62
CA PRO A 433 -12.92 5.35 -7.35
C PRO A 433 -12.35 3.94 -7.54
N ARG A 434 -11.03 3.82 -7.51
CA ARG A 434 -10.25 2.57 -7.57
C ARG A 434 -9.08 2.69 -6.60
N ALA A 435 -9.21 2.07 -5.42
CA ALA A 435 -8.25 2.27 -4.34
C ALA A 435 -7.15 1.19 -4.32
N ILE A 436 -7.38 0.07 -3.65
CA ILE A 436 -6.36 -0.95 -3.38
C ILE A 436 -6.67 -2.22 -4.19
N PRO A 437 -5.70 -2.78 -4.94
CA PRO A 437 -5.90 -4.03 -5.67
C PRO A 437 -6.19 -5.18 -4.72
N GLN A 438 -7.17 -6.01 -5.08
CA GLN A 438 -7.58 -7.16 -4.30
C GLN A 438 -6.93 -8.43 -4.84
N TYR A 439 -6.15 -9.09 -4.00
CA TYR A 439 -5.53 -10.37 -4.32
C TYR A 439 -6.52 -11.50 -3.99
N THR A 440 -7.53 -11.69 -4.84
CA THR A 440 -8.61 -12.66 -4.64
C THR A 440 -8.15 -14.10 -4.88
N VAL A 441 -8.93 -15.08 -4.42
CA VAL A 441 -8.68 -16.50 -4.71
C VAL A 441 -8.53 -16.72 -6.21
N GLY A 442 -7.46 -17.41 -6.61
CA GLY A 442 -7.10 -17.60 -8.02
C GLY A 442 -6.20 -16.49 -8.60
N TYR A 443 -5.67 -15.59 -7.79
CA TYR A 443 -4.80 -14.49 -8.21
C TYR A 443 -3.52 -14.96 -8.92
N GLN A 444 -3.12 -16.23 -8.74
CA GLN A 444 -1.97 -16.82 -9.44
C GLN A 444 -2.08 -16.63 -10.95
N ALA A 445 -3.28 -16.79 -11.52
CA ALA A 445 -3.49 -16.58 -12.94
C ALA A 445 -3.15 -15.16 -13.44
N VAL A 446 -3.35 -14.14 -12.58
CA VAL A 446 -2.94 -12.75 -12.88
C VAL A 446 -1.41 -12.61 -12.87
N LYS A 447 -0.75 -13.23 -11.89
CA LYS A 447 0.72 -13.23 -11.80
C LYS A 447 1.33 -13.96 -13.01
N ASP A 448 0.84 -15.15 -13.32
CA ASP A 448 1.31 -15.94 -14.46
C ASP A 448 1.12 -15.19 -15.77
N ALA A 449 -0.05 -14.57 -15.99
CA ALA A 449 -0.31 -13.78 -17.18
C ALA A 449 0.64 -12.58 -17.32
N ALA A 450 0.98 -11.94 -16.21
CA ALA A 450 1.93 -10.85 -16.23
C ALA A 450 3.36 -11.34 -16.52
N ASP A 451 3.78 -12.47 -15.95
CA ASP A 451 5.09 -13.08 -16.22
C ASP A 451 5.21 -13.57 -17.67
N GLU A 452 4.17 -14.23 -18.19
CA GLU A 452 4.07 -14.62 -19.59
C GLU A 452 4.12 -13.42 -20.55
N THR A 453 3.49 -12.31 -20.15
CA THR A 453 3.55 -11.05 -20.92
C THR A 453 4.98 -10.55 -21.05
N GLU A 454 5.72 -10.50 -19.94
CA GLU A 454 7.12 -10.06 -19.94
C GLU A 454 8.01 -11.03 -20.73
N LEU A 455 7.83 -12.33 -20.54
CA LEU A 455 8.60 -13.36 -21.23
C LEU A 455 8.43 -13.31 -22.76
N ALA A 456 7.19 -13.14 -23.21
CA ALA A 456 6.86 -13.03 -24.63
C ALA A 456 7.28 -11.71 -25.28
N ASN A 457 7.58 -10.69 -24.47
CA ASN A 457 7.86 -9.33 -24.94
C ASN A 457 9.14 -8.76 -24.31
N PRO A 458 10.32 -9.24 -24.72
CA PRO A 458 11.60 -8.78 -24.19
C PRO A 458 11.73 -7.25 -24.18
N GLY A 459 12.16 -6.69 -23.04
CA GLY A 459 12.25 -5.25 -22.81
C GLY A 459 10.95 -4.62 -22.27
N LEU A 460 9.86 -5.36 -22.13
CA LEU A 460 8.66 -4.92 -21.42
C LEU A 460 8.66 -5.47 -20.00
N TYR A 461 8.36 -4.62 -19.03
CA TYR A 461 8.30 -4.96 -17.60
C TYR A 461 7.03 -4.41 -16.98
N LEU A 462 6.35 -5.24 -16.18
CA LEU A 462 5.13 -4.88 -15.48
C LEU A 462 5.43 -4.71 -13.98
N ALA A 463 5.13 -3.55 -13.43
CA ALA A 463 5.36 -3.18 -12.04
C ALA A 463 4.11 -2.53 -11.43
N GLY A 464 4.11 -2.36 -10.12
CA GLY A 464 3.03 -1.71 -9.38
C GLY A 464 2.43 -2.60 -8.30
N ASN A 465 1.52 -2.02 -7.53
CA ASN A 465 0.95 -2.64 -6.33
C ASN A 465 0.11 -3.91 -6.59
N TYR A 466 -0.28 -4.18 -7.82
CA TYR A 466 -0.98 -5.41 -8.19
C TYR A 466 -0.04 -6.61 -8.43
N ARG A 467 1.29 -6.38 -8.45
CA ARG A 467 2.30 -7.43 -8.69
C ARG A 467 2.87 -8.02 -7.40
N ASN A 468 3.46 -7.17 -6.55
CA ASN A 468 4.38 -7.61 -5.50
C ASN A 468 4.07 -7.04 -4.12
N GLY A 469 2.84 -6.58 -3.87
CA GLY A 469 2.41 -6.04 -2.58
C GLY A 469 1.88 -4.61 -2.67
N VAL A 470 1.00 -4.29 -1.73
CA VAL A 470 0.20 -3.06 -1.74
C VAL A 470 0.78 -1.95 -0.89
N SER A 471 1.73 -2.25 0.01
CA SER A 471 2.32 -1.25 0.89
C SER A 471 3.28 -0.32 0.16
N VAL A 472 3.55 0.84 0.75
CA VAL A 472 4.56 1.78 0.23
C VAL A 472 5.93 1.11 0.19
N GLY A 473 6.29 0.34 1.22
CA GLY A 473 7.55 -0.41 1.27
C GLY A 473 7.69 -1.44 0.15
N ASP A 474 6.62 -2.19 -0.15
CA ASP A 474 6.59 -3.15 -1.26
C ASP A 474 6.76 -2.45 -2.61
N CYS A 475 6.07 -1.31 -2.80
CA CYS A 475 6.16 -0.53 -4.02
C CYS A 475 7.57 0.06 -4.24
N VAL A 476 8.25 0.49 -3.17
CA VAL A 476 9.66 0.93 -3.22
C VAL A 476 10.57 -0.23 -3.61
N ALA A 477 10.46 -1.37 -2.94
CA ALA A 477 11.25 -2.57 -3.24
C ALA A 477 11.01 -3.05 -4.69
N SER A 478 9.76 -3.04 -5.15
CA SER A 478 9.39 -3.38 -6.53
C SER A 478 10.04 -2.44 -7.55
N GLY A 479 10.05 -1.12 -7.29
CA GLY A 479 10.72 -0.14 -8.14
C GLY A 479 12.22 -0.38 -8.26
N GLN A 480 12.90 -0.68 -7.15
CA GLN A 480 14.34 -1.01 -7.13
C GLN A 480 14.63 -2.31 -7.89
N GLN A 481 13.84 -3.36 -7.65
CA GLN A 481 14.01 -4.66 -8.32
C GLN A 481 13.80 -4.54 -9.83
N ILE A 482 12.75 -3.83 -10.27
CA ILE A 482 12.48 -3.66 -11.69
C ILE A 482 13.59 -2.86 -12.38
N ALA A 483 14.12 -1.82 -11.73
CA ALA A 483 15.26 -1.05 -12.25
C ALA A 483 16.51 -1.95 -12.43
N GLN A 484 16.77 -2.85 -11.49
CA GLN A 484 17.87 -3.80 -11.59
C GLN A 484 17.67 -4.79 -12.75
N ARG A 485 16.46 -5.33 -12.92
CA ARG A 485 16.12 -6.25 -14.03
C ARG A 485 16.28 -5.57 -15.39
N VAL A 486 15.80 -4.32 -15.52
CA VAL A 486 15.94 -3.52 -16.74
C VAL A 486 17.41 -3.23 -17.03
N ALA A 487 18.19 -2.80 -16.05
CA ALA A 487 19.62 -2.56 -16.23
C ALA A 487 20.37 -3.82 -16.70
N THR A 488 20.06 -4.99 -16.13
CA THR A 488 20.62 -6.28 -16.54
C THR A 488 20.23 -6.64 -17.99
N TYR A 489 18.99 -6.39 -18.40
CA TYR A 489 18.55 -6.60 -19.78
C TYR A 489 19.32 -5.72 -20.75
N LEU A 490 19.44 -4.43 -20.44
CA LEU A 490 20.15 -3.48 -21.27
C LEU A 490 21.63 -3.85 -21.45
N THR A 491 22.30 -4.43 -20.48
CA THR A 491 23.68 -4.89 -20.61
C THR A 491 23.86 -6.11 -21.51
N ARG A 492 22.82 -6.97 -21.61
CA ARG A 492 22.86 -8.20 -22.41
C ARG A 492 22.45 -8.00 -23.88
N ALA A 493 21.63 -6.98 -24.13
CA ALA A 493 21.09 -6.67 -25.46
C ALA A 493 22.03 -5.83 -26.33
N GLY A 494 23.21 -5.50 -25.88
CA GLY A 494 24.31 -4.88 -26.60
C GLY A 494 25.54 -5.75 -26.55
#